data_6fcf054b707a4c79fb73436c283dc66c
#
_entry.id   6fcf054b707a4c79fb73436c283dc66c
#
_cell.length_a   1.000
_cell.length_b   1.000
_cell.length_c   1.000
_cell.angle_alpha   90.00
_cell.angle_beta   90.00
_cell.angle_gamma   90.00
#
_symmetry.space_group_name_H-M   'P 1'
#
loop_
_entity.id
_entity.type
_entity.pdbx_description
1 polymer ?
#
loop_
_entity_poly.entity_id
_entity_poly.type
_entity_poly.pdbx_seq_one_letter_code
_entity_poly.pdbx_strand_id
1 'polypeptide(L)'
;LLSDVDSAVIRQYEVLNTIVQPEDVPFYGVPFPGFFLLNKDGVIVDKLFNRHFAHRDGVEAILDSYAGRVLPGASDPLTTASEDDGITVTAFLRGGAGVLRAGPRRRLILRVAMPEGLHIYDDPVPDGMVATSITIDGPDGFRNDPAERAPTHPFELPGVSQPLQVWD
;
A
#
# COMPACT_ATOMS: atom_id res chain seq x y z
N LEU A 1 3.50 -13.94 30.21
CA LEU A 1 2.49 -13.00 29.74
C LEU A 1 2.45 -11.82 30.72
N LEU A 2 2.58 -10.59 30.21
CA LEU A 2 2.38 -9.38 30.98
C LEU A 2 0.92 -8.93 30.80
N SER A 3 0.32 -8.43 31.88
CA SER A 3 -1.04 -7.90 31.85
C SER A 3 -1.01 -6.42 32.13
N ASP A 4 -1.75 -5.64 31.36
CA ASP A 4 -1.99 -4.22 31.57
C ASP A 4 -3.44 -4.02 32.06
N VAL A 5 -3.66 -4.37 33.33
CA VAL A 5 -5.01 -4.52 33.92
C VAL A 5 -5.84 -3.25 33.78
N ASP A 6 -5.22 -2.08 33.99
CA ASP A 6 -5.89 -0.79 33.94
C ASP A 6 -5.66 -0.04 32.61
N SER A 7 -5.12 -0.72 31.60
CA SER A 7 -4.72 -0.13 30.33
C SER A 7 -3.79 1.09 30.47
N ALA A 8 -3.00 1.12 31.54
CA ALA A 8 -2.14 2.26 31.86
C ALA A 8 -1.02 2.41 30.84
N VAL A 9 -0.36 1.30 30.48
CA VAL A 9 0.71 1.28 29.47
C VAL A 9 0.16 1.63 28.08
N ILE A 10 -0.96 1.01 27.69
CA ILE A 10 -1.63 1.26 26.42
C ILE A 10 -2.01 2.75 26.27
N ARG A 11 -2.47 3.39 27.35
CA ARG A 11 -2.77 4.83 27.38
C ARG A 11 -1.52 5.69 27.28
N GLN A 12 -0.46 5.32 27.99
CA GLN A 12 0.81 6.04 27.95
C GLN A 12 1.41 6.05 26.54
N TYR A 13 1.27 4.94 25.80
CA TYR A 13 1.73 4.84 24.42
C TYR A 13 0.70 5.36 23.39
N GLU A 14 -0.46 5.85 23.85
CA GLU A 14 -1.53 6.40 23.01
C GLU A 14 -2.05 5.42 21.94
N VAL A 15 -2.14 4.16 22.29
CA VAL A 15 -2.59 3.10 21.37
C VAL A 15 -3.88 2.44 21.83
N LEU A 16 -4.54 2.97 22.87
CA LEU A 16 -5.85 2.49 23.28
C LEU A 16 -6.84 2.64 22.14
N ASN A 17 -7.58 1.56 21.87
CA ASN A 17 -8.66 1.58 20.88
C ASN A 17 -9.86 2.38 21.44
N THR A 18 -9.93 3.65 21.11
CA THR A 18 -11.00 4.56 21.53
C THR A 18 -12.28 4.43 20.71
N ILE A 19 -12.31 3.55 19.71
CA ILE A 19 -13.52 3.24 18.91
C ILE A 19 -14.42 2.29 19.70
N VAL A 20 -13.82 1.38 20.47
CA VAL A 20 -14.54 0.44 21.33
C VAL A 20 -14.95 1.15 22.62
N GLN A 21 -16.22 1.13 22.92
CA GLN A 21 -16.75 1.78 24.13
C GLN A 21 -16.64 0.85 25.36
N PRO A 22 -16.67 1.39 26.59
CA PRO A 22 -16.58 0.60 27.81
C PRO A 22 -17.65 -0.51 27.93
N GLU A 23 -18.79 -0.32 27.28
CA GLU A 23 -19.90 -1.25 27.26
C GLU A 23 -19.67 -2.45 26.33
N ASP A 24 -18.71 -2.35 25.40
CA ASP A 24 -18.40 -3.38 24.42
C ASP A 24 -17.44 -4.45 24.99
N VAL A 25 -17.83 -5.03 26.11
CA VAL A 25 -17.09 -6.14 26.72
C VAL A 25 -17.26 -7.40 25.86
N PRO A 26 -16.19 -8.15 25.49
CA PRO A 26 -14.82 -8.14 26.05
C PRO A 26 -13.77 -7.32 25.29
N PHE A 27 -14.16 -6.54 24.34
CA PHE A 27 -13.20 -5.85 23.43
C PHE A 27 -12.65 -4.52 23.96
N TYR A 28 -13.28 -3.96 24.99
CA TYR A 28 -12.79 -2.73 25.62
C TYR A 28 -11.41 -2.92 26.25
N GLY A 29 -10.54 -1.96 26.07
CA GLY A 29 -9.15 -2.01 26.59
C GLY A 29 -8.16 -2.70 25.65
N VAL A 30 -8.61 -3.25 24.51
CA VAL A 30 -7.72 -3.81 23.49
C VAL A 30 -7.05 -2.67 22.72
N PRO A 31 -5.71 -2.72 22.52
CA PRO A 31 -5.03 -1.68 21.77
C PRO A 31 -5.33 -1.75 20.29
N PHE A 32 -5.13 -0.65 19.58
CA PHE A 32 -5.02 -0.68 18.13
C PHE A 32 -3.87 -1.61 17.73
N PRO A 33 -4.05 -2.43 16.68
CA PRO A 33 -2.98 -3.25 16.16
C PRO A 33 -1.95 -2.41 15.43
N GLY A 34 -0.67 -2.64 15.68
CA GLY A 34 0.38 -1.90 15.01
C GLY A 34 1.77 -2.20 15.51
N PHE A 35 2.69 -1.35 15.10
CA PHE A 35 4.11 -1.48 15.38
C PHE A 35 4.71 -0.13 15.77
N PHE A 36 5.68 -0.17 16.64
CA PHE A 36 6.62 0.92 16.87
C PHE A 36 7.93 0.60 16.17
N LEU A 37 8.47 1.56 15.45
CA LEU A 37 9.82 1.50 14.94
C LEU A 37 10.76 2.21 15.91
N LEU A 38 11.81 1.52 16.34
CA LEU A 38 12.80 2.04 17.25
C LEU A 38 14.15 2.14 16.51
N ASN A 39 14.88 3.20 16.80
CA ASN A 39 16.28 3.30 16.37
C ASN A 39 17.19 2.41 17.26
N LYS A 40 18.49 2.39 16.94
CA LYS A 40 19.50 1.61 17.69
C LYS A 40 19.63 2.03 19.16
N ASP A 41 19.19 3.23 19.52
CA ASP A 41 19.27 3.78 20.87
C ASP A 41 17.96 3.50 21.66
N GLY A 42 17.02 2.74 21.08
CA GLY A 42 15.75 2.38 21.67
C GLY A 42 14.70 3.50 21.64
N VAL A 43 14.94 4.57 20.89
CA VAL A 43 14.00 5.68 20.74
C VAL A 43 12.99 5.35 19.64
N ILE A 44 11.69 5.57 19.92
CA ILE A 44 10.63 5.41 18.93
C ILE A 44 10.78 6.51 17.88
N VAL A 45 10.97 6.09 16.63
CA VAL A 45 11.12 6.98 15.46
C VAL A 45 9.89 7.01 14.59
N ASP A 46 9.01 5.99 14.70
CA ASP A 46 7.75 5.95 13.96
C ASP A 46 6.69 5.08 14.65
N LYS A 47 5.41 5.33 14.35
CA LYS A 47 4.23 4.62 14.86
C LYS A 47 3.34 4.22 13.69
N LEU A 48 3.22 2.92 13.42
CA LEU A 48 2.39 2.36 12.36
C LEU A 48 1.23 1.57 13.00
N PHE A 49 0.07 2.21 13.16
CA PHE A 49 -1.11 1.61 13.79
C PHE A 49 -2.35 1.69 12.91
N ASN A 50 -3.11 0.62 12.86
CA ASN A 50 -4.38 0.54 12.15
C ASN A 50 -5.55 0.83 13.09
N ARG A 51 -6.45 1.71 12.65
CA ARG A 51 -7.71 1.97 13.38
C ARG A 51 -8.70 0.82 13.30
N HIS A 52 -8.55 -0.08 12.35
CA HIS A 52 -9.42 -1.24 12.20
C HIS A 52 -8.74 -2.47 12.81
N PHE A 53 -9.38 -3.07 13.82
CA PHE A 53 -8.80 -4.17 14.62
C PHE A 53 -8.45 -5.43 13.83
N ALA A 54 -9.12 -5.68 12.70
CA ALA A 54 -8.86 -6.84 11.83
C ALA A 54 -7.76 -6.59 10.79
N HIS A 55 -7.33 -5.33 10.61
CA HIS A 55 -6.28 -5.02 9.66
C HIS A 55 -4.89 -5.15 10.29
N ARG A 56 -4.02 -5.84 9.60
CA ARG A 56 -2.61 -6.03 9.99
C ARG A 56 -1.74 -5.75 8.79
N ASP A 57 -0.83 -4.80 8.92
CA ASP A 57 0.22 -4.61 7.93
C ASP A 57 1.23 -5.75 8.03
N GLY A 58 1.72 -6.21 6.89
CA GLY A 58 2.82 -7.17 6.86
C GLY A 58 4.14 -6.47 7.23
N VAL A 59 5.11 -7.25 7.70
CA VAL A 59 6.46 -6.74 8.01
C VAL A 59 7.08 -6.06 6.79
N GLU A 60 6.76 -6.53 5.60
CA GLU A 60 7.24 -5.97 4.33
C GLU A 60 6.77 -4.53 4.12
N ALA A 61 5.51 -4.23 4.45
CA ALA A 61 4.97 -2.87 4.34
C ALA A 61 5.70 -1.91 5.30
N ILE A 62 6.06 -2.38 6.48
CA ILE A 62 6.82 -1.62 7.47
C ILE A 62 8.24 -1.37 6.96
N LEU A 63 8.91 -2.41 6.45
CA LEU A 63 10.25 -2.28 5.90
C LEU A 63 10.29 -1.34 4.69
N ASP A 64 9.29 -1.41 3.82
CA ASP A 64 9.17 -0.53 2.66
C ASP A 64 8.94 0.93 3.08
N SER A 65 8.18 1.16 4.14
CA SER A 65 7.96 2.49 4.70
C SER A 65 9.23 3.10 5.29
N TYR A 66 10.06 2.28 5.95
CA TYR A 66 11.23 2.74 6.68
C TYR A 66 12.52 2.75 5.85
N ALA A 67 12.74 1.71 5.05
CA ALA A 67 13.97 1.52 4.28
C ALA A 67 13.87 1.97 2.81
N GLY A 68 12.71 2.49 2.41
CA GLY A 68 12.38 2.75 1.01
C GLY A 68 11.90 1.50 0.28
N ARG A 69 11.25 1.71 -0.85
CA ARG A 69 10.71 0.61 -1.65
C ARG A 69 11.84 -0.25 -2.20
N VAL A 70 11.88 -1.49 -1.78
CA VAL A 70 12.75 -2.50 -2.39
C VAL A 70 11.98 -3.12 -3.55
N LEU A 71 12.41 -2.86 -4.77
CA LEU A 71 11.87 -3.55 -5.94
C LEU A 71 12.42 -4.97 -5.93
N PRO A 72 11.56 -6.02 -6.03
CA PRO A 72 12.05 -7.39 -6.12
C PRO A 72 12.85 -7.59 -7.40
N GLY A 73 13.83 -8.48 -7.33
CA GLY A 73 14.56 -8.94 -8.51
C GLY A 73 13.66 -9.76 -9.43
N ALA A 74 14.08 -9.92 -10.67
CA ALA A 74 13.38 -10.74 -11.68
C ALA A 74 13.19 -12.22 -11.27
N SER A 75 13.84 -12.66 -10.22
CA SER A 75 13.75 -14.02 -9.66
C SER A 75 12.73 -14.18 -8.54
N ASP A 76 11.95 -13.14 -8.20
CA ASP A 76 10.89 -13.28 -7.20
C ASP A 76 9.80 -14.20 -7.76
N PRO A 77 9.46 -15.33 -7.09
CA PRO A 77 8.51 -16.32 -7.60
C PRO A 77 7.08 -15.79 -7.72
N LEU A 78 6.78 -14.63 -7.16
CA LEU A 78 5.47 -13.99 -7.21
C LEU A 78 5.38 -12.87 -8.26
N THR A 79 6.41 -12.73 -9.07
CA THR A 79 6.47 -11.75 -10.14
C THR A 79 5.89 -12.35 -11.40
N THR A 80 4.96 -11.65 -12.02
CA THR A 80 4.49 -11.93 -13.39
C THR A 80 4.74 -10.69 -14.24
N ALA A 81 5.02 -10.92 -15.52
CA ALA A 81 5.23 -9.85 -16.48
C ALA A 81 4.41 -10.12 -17.74
N SER A 82 3.92 -9.04 -18.36
CA SER A 82 3.31 -9.05 -19.69
C SER A 82 3.97 -7.97 -20.51
N GLU A 83 4.19 -8.24 -21.77
CA GLU A 83 4.77 -7.30 -22.73
C GLU A 83 3.83 -7.18 -23.93
N ASP A 84 3.56 -5.93 -24.31
CA ASP A 84 2.76 -5.59 -25.48
C ASP A 84 3.29 -4.27 -26.06
N ASP A 85 3.55 -4.23 -27.37
CA ASP A 85 4.08 -3.05 -28.10
C ASP A 85 5.32 -2.39 -27.45
N GLY A 86 6.18 -3.21 -26.83
CA GLY A 86 7.37 -2.73 -26.12
C GLY A 86 7.11 -2.20 -24.72
N ILE A 87 5.86 -2.15 -24.29
CA ILE A 87 5.49 -1.80 -22.91
C ILE A 87 5.51 -3.09 -22.08
N THR A 88 6.30 -3.08 -21.01
CA THR A 88 6.35 -4.20 -20.08
C THR A 88 5.65 -3.84 -18.78
N VAL A 89 4.63 -4.60 -18.42
CA VAL A 89 3.96 -4.48 -17.12
C VAL A 89 4.41 -5.65 -16.23
N THR A 90 5.02 -5.32 -15.13
CA THR A 90 5.44 -6.30 -14.12
C THR A 90 4.58 -6.12 -12.88
N ALA A 91 3.95 -7.21 -12.45
CA ALA A 91 3.15 -7.25 -11.23
C ALA A 91 3.77 -8.24 -10.24
N PHE A 92 3.88 -7.85 -8.98
CA PHE A 92 4.35 -8.75 -7.94
C PHE A 92 3.67 -8.46 -6.59
N LEU A 93 3.38 -9.54 -5.87
CA LEU A 93 2.79 -9.49 -4.55
C LEU A 93 3.90 -9.50 -3.50
N ARG A 94 4.01 -8.43 -2.74
CA ARG A 94 5.03 -8.29 -1.70
C ARG A 94 4.66 -9.08 -0.46
N GLY A 95 5.50 -10.06 -0.11
CA GLY A 95 5.34 -10.89 1.09
C GLY A 95 4.29 -12.02 0.96
N GLY A 96 4.16 -12.80 2.02
CA GLY A 96 3.16 -13.86 2.12
C GLY A 96 3.43 -15.13 1.32
N ALA A 97 4.61 -15.30 0.73
CA ALA A 97 5.00 -16.46 -0.07
C ALA A 97 3.93 -16.86 -1.13
N GLY A 98 3.31 -15.87 -1.78
CA GLY A 98 2.30 -16.09 -2.83
C GLY A 98 0.91 -16.45 -2.35
N VAL A 99 0.69 -16.47 -1.06
CA VAL A 99 -0.61 -16.83 -0.51
C VAL A 99 -1.29 -15.61 0.10
N LEU A 100 -2.45 -15.25 -0.45
CA LEU A 100 -3.37 -14.31 0.17
C LEU A 100 -4.15 -15.06 1.27
N ARG A 101 -4.08 -14.55 2.48
CA ARG A 101 -4.82 -15.07 3.64
C ARG A 101 -5.74 -13.99 4.17
N ALA A 102 -6.86 -14.39 4.73
CA ALA A 102 -7.76 -13.46 5.41
C ALA A 102 -7.04 -12.71 6.55
N GLY A 103 -7.26 -11.42 6.63
CA GLY A 103 -6.75 -10.53 7.67
C GLY A 103 -5.51 -9.73 7.29
N PRO A 104 -4.37 -10.34 6.93
CA PRO A 104 -3.18 -9.57 6.60
C PRO A 104 -3.31 -8.81 5.29
N ARG A 105 -2.97 -7.52 5.30
CA ARG A 105 -2.81 -6.73 4.08
C ARG A 105 -1.53 -7.14 3.36
N ARG A 106 -1.58 -7.13 2.03
CA ARG A 106 -0.42 -7.33 1.16
C ARG A 106 -0.34 -6.19 0.17
N ARG A 107 0.87 -5.84 -0.19
CA ARG A 107 1.12 -4.81 -1.20
C ARG A 107 1.31 -5.48 -2.54
N LEU A 108 0.45 -5.15 -3.51
CA LEU A 108 0.66 -5.43 -4.91
C LEU A 108 1.40 -4.24 -5.52
N ILE A 109 2.53 -4.50 -6.15
CA ILE A 109 3.32 -3.47 -6.83
C ILE A 109 3.22 -3.74 -8.33
N LEU A 110 2.83 -2.70 -9.06
CA LEU A 110 2.82 -2.68 -10.51
C LEU A 110 3.94 -1.76 -10.98
N ARG A 111 4.76 -2.27 -11.87
CA ARG A 111 5.78 -1.50 -12.57
C ARG A 111 5.49 -1.55 -14.05
N VAL A 112 5.36 -0.38 -14.65
CA VAL A 112 5.24 -0.21 -16.10
C VAL A 112 6.59 0.30 -16.59
N ALA A 113 7.18 -0.39 -17.57
CA ALA A 113 8.38 0.05 -18.26
C ALA A 113 8.02 0.29 -19.73
N MET A 114 8.36 1.46 -20.23
CA MET A 114 8.03 1.92 -21.58
C MET A 114 9.28 2.32 -22.33
N PRO A 115 9.30 2.18 -23.67
CA PRO A 115 10.33 2.77 -24.51
C PRO A 115 10.37 4.31 -24.36
N GLU A 116 11.54 4.90 -24.59
CA GLU A 116 11.71 6.34 -24.60
C GLU A 116 10.75 7.01 -25.59
N GLY A 117 10.09 8.07 -25.14
CA GLY A 117 9.12 8.84 -25.93
C GLY A 117 7.68 8.33 -25.89
N LEU A 118 7.42 7.23 -25.20
CA LEU A 118 6.05 6.80 -24.90
C LEU A 118 5.60 7.38 -23.55
N HIS A 119 4.30 7.65 -23.46
CA HIS A 119 3.66 8.13 -22.24
C HIS A 119 2.36 7.39 -21.98
N ILE A 120 2.00 7.23 -20.73
CA ILE A 120 0.66 6.85 -20.30
C ILE A 120 0.03 8.04 -19.56
N TYR A 121 -1.27 8.21 -19.71
CA TYR A 121 -1.99 9.39 -19.27
C TYR A 121 -2.72 9.14 -17.95
N ASP A 122 -2.68 10.14 -17.07
CA ASP A 122 -3.57 10.19 -15.90
C ASP A 122 -4.90 10.88 -16.26
N ASP A 123 -5.92 10.64 -15.47
CA ASP A 123 -7.22 11.29 -15.59
C ASP A 123 -7.16 12.72 -14.99
N PRO A 124 -7.79 13.74 -15.62
CA PRO A 124 -8.65 13.66 -16.81
C PRO A 124 -7.90 13.73 -18.14
N VAL A 125 -8.45 13.07 -19.14
CA VAL A 125 -8.01 13.17 -20.54
C VAL A 125 -9.11 13.70 -21.45
N PRO A 126 -8.77 14.33 -22.60
CA PRO A 126 -9.75 14.78 -23.59
C PRO A 126 -10.55 13.63 -24.21
N ASP A 127 -11.71 13.96 -24.81
CA ASP A 127 -12.50 13.02 -25.57
C ASP A 127 -11.69 12.31 -26.66
N GLY A 128 -11.82 11.01 -26.73
CA GLY A 128 -11.10 10.15 -27.69
C GLY A 128 -9.74 9.66 -27.17
N MET A 129 -9.28 10.09 -26.01
CA MET A 129 -8.11 9.54 -25.32
C MET A 129 -8.54 8.60 -24.18
N VAL A 130 -7.62 7.74 -23.76
CA VAL A 130 -7.86 6.77 -22.69
C VAL A 130 -6.89 7.03 -21.54
N ALA A 131 -7.44 7.30 -20.37
CA ALA A 131 -6.66 7.41 -19.15
C ALA A 131 -6.22 6.02 -18.64
N THR A 132 -5.07 5.98 -17.99
CA THR A 132 -4.57 4.75 -17.37
C THR A 132 -5.46 4.32 -16.24
N SER A 133 -6.00 3.11 -16.33
CA SER A 133 -6.81 2.49 -15.29
C SER A 133 -6.21 1.19 -14.79
N ILE A 134 -6.41 0.88 -13.52
CA ILE A 134 -5.96 -0.36 -12.89
C ILE A 134 -7.18 -1.02 -12.26
N THR A 135 -7.51 -2.21 -12.73
CA THR A 135 -8.56 -3.05 -12.14
C THR A 135 -7.92 -4.29 -11.55
N ILE A 136 -8.31 -4.63 -10.34
CA ILE A 136 -7.82 -5.81 -9.63
C ILE A 136 -9.01 -6.66 -9.25
N ASP A 137 -9.10 -7.84 -9.86
CA ASP A 137 -10.12 -8.83 -9.55
C ASP A 137 -9.57 -9.86 -8.57
N GLY A 138 -10.40 -10.30 -7.65
CA GLY A 138 -10.01 -11.26 -6.61
C GLY A 138 -11.18 -12.16 -6.21
N PRO A 139 -10.90 -13.17 -5.38
CA PRO A 139 -11.94 -14.07 -4.87
C PRO A 139 -12.93 -13.34 -3.96
N ASP A 140 -14.05 -14.01 -3.64
CA ASP A 140 -15.06 -13.48 -2.73
C ASP A 140 -14.46 -13.00 -1.40
N GLY A 141 -14.80 -11.78 -1.03
CA GLY A 141 -14.26 -11.12 0.17
C GLY A 141 -12.94 -10.39 -0.03
N PHE A 142 -12.35 -10.47 -1.22
CA PHE A 142 -11.20 -9.64 -1.58
C PHE A 142 -11.58 -8.15 -1.57
N ARG A 143 -10.67 -7.32 -1.07
CA ARG A 143 -10.79 -5.86 -1.11
C ARG A 143 -9.42 -5.26 -1.40
N ASN A 144 -9.38 -4.25 -2.24
CA ASN A 144 -8.20 -3.44 -2.48
C ASN A 144 -8.42 -2.03 -1.93
N ASP A 145 -7.37 -1.46 -1.41
CA ASP A 145 -7.31 -0.02 -1.12
C ASP A 145 -7.03 0.75 -2.43
N PRO A 146 -7.31 2.06 -2.48
CA PRO A 146 -6.92 2.90 -3.61
C PRO A 146 -5.42 2.77 -3.91
N ALA A 147 -5.07 2.73 -5.19
CA ALA A 147 -3.69 2.64 -5.61
C ALA A 147 -2.91 3.93 -5.30
N GLU A 148 -1.74 3.79 -4.69
CA GLU A 148 -0.74 4.86 -4.69
C GLU A 148 -0.05 4.89 -6.05
N ARG A 149 -0.08 6.04 -6.72
CA ARG A 149 0.55 6.22 -8.03
C ARG A 149 1.83 7.05 -7.88
N ALA A 150 2.78 6.83 -8.78
CA ALA A 150 3.93 7.71 -8.92
C ALA A 150 3.46 9.15 -9.28
N PRO A 151 4.23 10.18 -8.96
CA PRO A 151 3.93 11.53 -9.42
C PRO A 151 3.91 11.60 -10.95
N THR A 152 2.97 12.34 -11.48
CA THR A 152 2.90 12.69 -12.91
C THR A 152 3.64 14.01 -13.18
N HIS A 153 3.91 14.28 -14.44
CA HIS A 153 4.37 15.59 -14.88
C HIS A 153 3.52 16.10 -16.06
N PRO A 154 3.46 17.43 -16.27
CA PRO A 154 2.69 18.01 -17.36
C PRO A 154 3.35 17.73 -18.72
N PHE A 155 2.54 17.34 -19.69
CA PHE A 155 2.92 17.10 -21.07
C PHE A 155 2.04 17.91 -22.02
N GLU A 156 2.65 18.72 -22.89
CA GLU A 156 1.94 19.51 -23.87
C GLU A 156 1.75 18.71 -25.17
N LEU A 157 0.49 18.44 -25.51
CA LEU A 157 0.14 17.77 -26.76
C LEU A 157 -0.42 18.80 -27.76
N PRO A 158 0.13 18.90 -28.99
CA PRO A 158 -0.39 19.80 -30.00
C PRO A 158 -1.88 19.56 -30.28
N GLY A 159 -2.68 20.61 -30.21
CA GLY A 159 -4.14 20.55 -30.41
C GLY A 159 -4.96 20.31 -29.14
N VAL A 160 -4.33 20.11 -28.02
CA VAL A 160 -4.98 20.02 -26.71
C VAL A 160 -4.76 21.33 -25.95
N SER A 161 -5.83 21.90 -25.42
CA SER A 161 -5.81 23.25 -24.82
C SER A 161 -5.17 23.30 -23.42
N GLN A 162 -5.02 22.17 -22.76
CA GLN A 162 -4.43 22.08 -21.43
C GLN A 162 -3.37 20.97 -21.39
N PRO A 163 -2.28 21.15 -20.63
CA PRO A 163 -1.30 20.10 -20.44
C PRO A 163 -1.94 18.83 -19.82
N LEU A 164 -1.58 17.69 -20.37
CA LEU A 164 -1.96 16.39 -19.83
C LEU A 164 -1.02 15.99 -18.69
N GLN A 165 -1.48 15.18 -17.78
CA GLN A 165 -0.64 14.60 -16.76
C GLN A 165 -0.21 13.21 -17.23
N VAL A 166 1.10 12.97 -17.28
CA VAL A 166 1.65 11.72 -17.84
C VAL A 166 2.70 11.10 -16.92
N TRP A 167 2.91 9.81 -17.13
CA TRP A 167 4.10 9.07 -16.71
C TRP A 167 4.88 8.63 -17.96
N ASP A 168 6.21 8.64 -17.88
CA ASP A 168 7.17 8.17 -18.88
C ASP A 168 8.31 7.35 -18.26
#